data_a902de300757d45707addd5066b4d4e3
#
_entry.id   a902de300757d45707addd5066b4d4e3
#
_cell.length_a   1.000
_cell.length_b   1.000
_cell.length_c   1.000
_cell.angle_alpha   90.00
_cell.angle_beta   90.00
_cell.angle_gamma   90.00
#
_symmetry.space_group_name_H-M   'P 1'
#
loop_
_entity.id
_entity.type
_entity.pdbx_description
1 polymer ?
#
loop_
_entity_poly.entity_id
_entity_poly.type
_entity_poly.pdbx_seq_one_letter_code
_entity_poly.pdbx_strand_id
1 'polypeptide(L)'
;MKRLQAFVSLALLLLPLWALAQPGVPAFTVETDAQGNQDYTLTIQILLLMTGLTLLPAALIAMTSFLRIIVVLALLRQALGTMQTPSSQVLIGLALFLTLFIMSPVLDKIYDTAVSPYLDEQLPFKEAVELGSIPIHQFMIQQTRADDLGMFAEMADIQLTDPESVPFKVLIPAYMTSELKTAFQIGFLIFIPFLIIDLVVATLLMSMGMMMLSPMIISLPFKIMFFVLIDGWALIMGTLANSFVVSGGSI
;
A
#
# COMPACT_ATOMS: atom_id res chain seq x y z
N MET A 1 -49.68 -4.51 -22.60
CA MET A 1 -49.59 -3.63 -21.39
C MET A 1 -49.99 -4.34 -20.08
N LYS A 2 -51.06 -5.10 -20.00
CA LYS A 2 -51.51 -5.79 -18.78
C LYS A 2 -50.56 -6.88 -18.25
N ARG A 3 -49.77 -7.55 -19.10
CA ARG A 3 -48.79 -8.59 -18.70
C ARG A 3 -47.51 -7.98 -18.12
N LEU A 4 -47.12 -6.78 -18.55
CA LEU A 4 -45.95 -6.07 -18.03
C LEU A 4 -46.23 -5.48 -16.59
N GLN A 5 -47.46 -5.01 -16.37
CA GLN A 5 -47.89 -4.54 -15.06
C GLN A 5 -48.01 -5.68 -14.02
N ALA A 6 -48.41 -6.86 -14.45
CA ALA A 6 -48.43 -8.06 -13.60
C ALA A 6 -47.02 -8.52 -13.20
N PHE A 7 -46.05 -8.41 -14.13
CA PHE A 7 -44.64 -8.72 -13.80
C PHE A 7 -43.99 -7.72 -12.88
N VAL A 8 -44.27 -6.43 -13.04
CA VAL A 8 -43.75 -5.37 -12.15
C VAL A 8 -44.37 -5.48 -10.75
N SER A 9 -45.67 -5.78 -10.64
CA SER A 9 -46.31 -5.98 -9.34
C SER A 9 -45.84 -7.24 -8.60
N LEU A 10 -45.54 -8.32 -9.34
CA LEU A 10 -44.97 -9.54 -8.80
C LEU A 10 -43.51 -9.36 -8.36
N ALA A 11 -42.74 -8.59 -9.10
CA ALA A 11 -41.35 -8.23 -8.73
C ALA A 11 -41.28 -7.33 -7.50
N LEU A 12 -42.28 -6.43 -7.30
CA LEU A 12 -42.37 -5.60 -6.11
C LEU A 12 -42.82 -6.41 -4.86
N LEU A 13 -43.57 -7.50 -5.05
CA LEU A 13 -43.99 -8.40 -3.97
C LEU A 13 -42.88 -9.38 -3.55
N LEU A 14 -41.84 -9.55 -4.38
CA LEU A 14 -40.69 -10.40 -4.12
C LEU A 14 -39.50 -9.64 -3.52
N LEU A 15 -39.61 -8.34 -3.29
CA LEU A 15 -38.63 -7.60 -2.49
C LEU A 15 -38.71 -8.16 -1.06
N PRO A 16 -37.62 -8.72 -0.53
CA PRO A 16 -37.69 -9.36 0.79
C PRO A 16 -38.02 -8.30 1.85
N LEU A 17 -39.16 -8.46 2.48
CA LEU A 17 -39.59 -7.69 3.67
C LEU A 17 -38.62 -7.81 4.87
N TRP A 18 -37.51 -8.50 4.69
CA TRP A 18 -36.48 -8.72 5.68
C TRP A 18 -35.52 -7.52 5.80
N ALA A 19 -35.63 -6.52 4.92
CA ALA A 19 -34.81 -5.29 4.98
C ALA A 19 -35.29 -4.32 6.09
N LEU A 20 -36.38 -4.59 6.81
CA LEU A 20 -36.96 -3.65 7.76
C LEU A 20 -36.76 -3.99 9.24
N ALA A 21 -36.00 -5.03 9.57
CA ALA A 21 -35.79 -5.37 10.99
C ALA A 21 -34.41 -6.01 11.22
N GLN A 22 -33.34 -5.34 10.82
CA GLN A 22 -32.12 -5.54 11.58
C GLN A 22 -32.15 -4.51 12.72
N PRO A 23 -32.18 -4.94 13.99
CA PRO A 23 -31.84 -4.03 15.07
C PRO A 23 -30.45 -3.52 14.78
N GLY A 24 -30.34 -2.22 14.46
CA GLY A 24 -29.05 -1.58 14.34
C GLY A 24 -28.28 -1.91 15.61
N VAL A 25 -27.03 -2.36 15.48
CA VAL A 25 -26.15 -2.54 16.65
C VAL A 25 -26.25 -1.23 17.41
N PRO A 26 -26.79 -1.22 18.66
CA PRO A 26 -27.00 0.02 19.38
C PRO A 26 -25.63 0.64 19.61
N ALA A 27 -25.33 1.69 18.88
CA ALA A 27 -24.06 2.43 19.00
C ALA A 27 -23.95 3.07 20.41
N PHE A 28 -25.08 3.10 21.16
CA PHE A 28 -25.17 3.66 22.48
C PHE A 28 -26.20 2.85 23.28
N THR A 29 -25.80 1.85 24.04
CA THR A 29 -26.56 1.36 25.18
C THR A 29 -26.02 2.05 26.42
N VAL A 30 -26.77 2.99 26.94
CA VAL A 30 -26.53 3.53 28.27
C VAL A 30 -27.22 2.55 29.24
N GLU A 31 -26.47 1.59 29.77
CA GLU A 31 -26.93 0.85 30.93
C GLU A 31 -26.69 1.74 32.15
N THR A 32 -27.76 2.27 32.69
CA THR A 32 -27.71 3.00 33.95
C THR A 32 -27.83 1.95 35.06
N ASP A 33 -26.73 1.72 35.79
CA ASP A 33 -26.72 0.90 36.98
C ASP A 33 -27.72 1.47 38.02
N ALA A 34 -28.29 0.61 38.85
CA ALA A 34 -29.27 0.99 39.90
C ALA A 34 -28.71 2.07 40.88
N GLN A 35 -27.42 2.41 40.78
CA GLN A 35 -26.73 3.44 41.53
C GLN A 35 -26.45 4.72 40.73
N GLY A 36 -26.94 4.84 39.48
CA GLY A 36 -26.77 6.05 38.64
C GLY A 36 -25.46 6.18 37.91
N ASN A 37 -24.59 5.19 37.95
CA ASN A 37 -23.36 5.15 37.15
C ASN A 37 -23.65 4.68 35.74
N GLN A 38 -23.24 5.46 34.73
CA GLN A 38 -23.35 5.10 33.33
C GLN A 38 -22.05 4.37 32.91
N ASP A 39 -22.17 3.07 32.61
CA ASP A 39 -21.05 2.28 32.10
C ASP A 39 -20.82 2.58 30.60
N TYR A 40 -19.85 3.45 30.31
CA TYR A 40 -19.39 3.77 28.94
C TYR A 40 -18.42 2.76 28.36
N THR A 41 -18.09 1.67 29.05
CA THR A 41 -17.00 0.75 28.68
C THR A 41 -17.23 0.03 27.35
N LEU A 42 -18.45 -0.42 27.07
CA LEU A 42 -18.79 -1.09 25.79
C LEU A 42 -18.68 -0.16 24.59
N THR A 43 -19.05 1.12 24.76
CA THR A 43 -19.00 2.13 23.70
C THR A 43 -17.55 2.47 23.28
N ILE A 44 -16.64 2.56 24.26
CA ILE A 44 -15.21 2.82 24.00
C ILE A 44 -14.56 1.61 23.31
N GLN A 45 -14.89 0.39 23.71
CA GLN A 45 -14.39 -0.82 23.08
C GLN A 45 -14.82 -0.94 21.62
N ILE A 46 -16.09 -0.65 21.31
CA ILE A 46 -16.61 -0.65 19.93
C ILE A 46 -15.93 0.47 19.11
N LEU A 47 -15.77 1.67 19.67
CA LEU A 47 -15.09 2.78 19.02
C LEU A 47 -13.63 2.42 18.67
N LEU A 48 -12.90 1.84 19.62
CA LEU A 48 -11.53 1.38 19.40
C LEU A 48 -11.44 0.27 18.36
N LEU A 49 -12.37 -0.67 18.40
CA LEU A 49 -12.45 -1.76 17.42
C LEU A 49 -12.72 -1.22 16.02
N MET A 50 -13.68 -0.32 15.86
CA MET A 50 -14.01 0.31 14.57
C MET A 50 -12.85 1.16 14.06
N THR A 51 -12.20 1.93 14.94
CA THR A 51 -11.02 2.72 14.57
C THR A 51 -9.85 1.81 14.17
N GLY A 52 -9.60 0.74 14.93
CA GLY A 52 -8.59 -0.25 14.59
C GLY A 52 -8.86 -0.92 13.24
N LEU A 53 -10.11 -1.32 12.99
CA LEU A 53 -10.51 -1.96 11.74
C LEU A 53 -10.36 -1.02 10.52
N THR A 54 -10.64 0.28 10.69
CA THR A 54 -10.47 1.26 9.59
C THR A 54 -9.01 1.59 9.31
N LEU A 55 -8.14 1.55 10.31
CA LEU A 55 -6.69 1.80 10.16
C LEU A 55 -5.90 0.56 9.71
N LEU A 56 -6.43 -0.64 9.94
CA LEU A 56 -5.75 -1.90 9.65
C LEU A 56 -5.31 -2.03 8.18
N PRO A 57 -6.15 -1.73 7.16
CA PRO A 57 -5.71 -1.81 5.75
C PRO A 57 -4.55 -0.86 5.44
N ALA A 58 -4.58 0.36 5.99
CA ALA A 58 -3.50 1.33 5.79
C ALA A 58 -2.19 0.87 6.44
N ALA A 59 -2.26 0.28 7.64
CA ALA A 59 -1.10 -0.28 8.33
C ALA A 59 -0.51 -1.47 7.55
N LEU A 60 -1.35 -2.39 7.08
CA LEU A 60 -0.89 -3.53 6.28
C LEU A 60 -0.21 -3.10 4.98
N ILE A 61 -0.78 -2.14 4.25
CA ILE A 61 -0.18 -1.58 3.04
C ILE A 61 1.17 -0.92 3.35
N ALA A 62 1.27 -0.20 4.45
CA ALA A 62 2.50 0.47 4.88
C ALA A 62 3.62 -0.51 5.27
N MET A 63 3.30 -1.75 5.68
CA MET A 63 4.24 -2.79 6.09
C MET A 63 4.66 -3.73 4.95
N THR A 64 4.22 -3.45 3.71
CA THR A 64 4.51 -4.26 2.53
C THR A 64 5.34 -3.50 1.50
N SER A 65 5.70 -4.16 0.40
CA SER A 65 6.41 -3.53 -0.73
C SER A 65 5.61 -2.42 -1.45
N PHE A 66 4.32 -2.26 -1.14
CA PHE A 66 3.41 -1.33 -1.81
C PHE A 66 3.92 0.12 -1.81
N LEU A 67 4.46 0.60 -0.68
CA LEU A 67 4.89 1.98 -0.54
C LEU A 67 5.97 2.37 -1.56
N ARG A 68 7.03 1.56 -1.70
CA ARG A 68 8.09 1.79 -2.68
C ARG A 68 7.54 1.77 -4.10
N ILE A 69 6.72 0.78 -4.42
CA ILE A 69 6.19 0.59 -5.77
C ILE A 69 5.32 1.77 -6.18
N ILE A 70 4.36 2.17 -5.36
CA ILE A 70 3.44 3.26 -5.72
C ILE A 70 4.15 4.60 -5.88
N VAL A 71 5.16 4.88 -5.03
CA VAL A 71 5.96 6.12 -5.13
C VAL A 71 6.79 6.12 -6.41
N VAL A 72 7.46 5.00 -6.75
CA VAL A 72 8.25 4.91 -7.99
C VAL A 72 7.36 5.04 -9.22
N LEU A 73 6.19 4.40 -9.26
CA LEU A 73 5.24 4.52 -10.37
C LEU A 73 4.68 5.95 -10.51
N ALA A 74 4.44 6.63 -9.38
CA ALA A 74 4.02 8.03 -9.41
C ALA A 74 5.13 8.94 -9.96
N LEU A 75 6.39 8.72 -9.56
CA LEU A 75 7.55 9.43 -10.09
C LEU A 75 7.79 9.14 -11.57
N LEU A 76 7.61 7.90 -12.02
CA LEU A 76 7.67 7.54 -13.44
C LEU A 76 6.66 8.35 -14.27
N ARG A 77 5.38 8.40 -13.83
CA ARG A 77 4.34 9.19 -14.49
C ARG A 77 4.75 10.67 -14.59
N GLN A 78 5.32 11.21 -13.53
CA GLN A 78 5.81 12.57 -13.51
C GLN A 78 6.99 12.79 -14.46
N ALA A 79 7.95 11.86 -14.51
CA ALA A 79 9.12 11.91 -15.40
C ALA A 79 8.73 11.91 -16.89
N LEU A 80 7.72 11.10 -17.25
CA LEU A 80 7.15 11.06 -18.59
C LEU A 80 6.47 12.38 -19.00
N GLY A 81 6.12 13.25 -18.04
CA GLY A 81 5.41 14.51 -18.30
C GLY A 81 3.91 14.34 -18.58
N THR A 82 3.38 13.15 -18.36
CA THR A 82 1.95 12.85 -18.52
C THR A 82 1.21 13.19 -17.23
N MET A 83 0.39 14.24 -17.22
CA MET A 83 -0.27 14.70 -15.99
C MET A 83 -1.35 13.73 -15.47
N GLN A 84 -2.02 12.96 -16.35
CA GLN A 84 -3.19 12.15 -15.99
C GLN A 84 -3.15 10.70 -16.48
N THR A 85 -2.21 10.32 -17.32
CA THR A 85 -2.11 8.98 -17.89
C THR A 85 -0.78 8.32 -17.55
N PRO A 86 -0.77 7.08 -16.99
CA PRO A 86 -1.91 6.29 -16.53
C PRO A 86 -2.64 6.93 -15.33
N SER A 87 -3.95 6.65 -15.17
CA SER A 87 -4.71 7.18 -14.03
C SER A 87 -4.18 6.64 -12.70
N SER A 88 -4.41 7.38 -11.61
CA SER A 88 -3.96 6.93 -10.28
C SER A 88 -4.55 5.58 -9.88
N GLN A 89 -5.76 5.27 -10.32
CA GLN A 89 -6.39 3.96 -10.08
C GLN A 89 -5.64 2.82 -10.77
N VAL A 90 -5.19 3.03 -12.02
CA VAL A 90 -4.38 2.03 -12.76
C VAL A 90 -3.04 1.81 -12.05
N LEU A 91 -2.37 2.88 -11.60
CA LEU A 91 -1.11 2.76 -10.88
C LEU A 91 -1.27 2.04 -9.53
N ILE A 92 -2.35 2.34 -8.79
CA ILE A 92 -2.67 1.65 -7.54
C ILE A 92 -2.94 0.16 -7.80
N GLY A 93 -3.75 -0.16 -8.83
CA GLY A 93 -4.00 -1.54 -9.21
C GLY A 93 -2.73 -2.30 -9.55
N LEU A 94 -1.86 -1.70 -10.39
CA LEU A 94 -0.58 -2.28 -10.77
C LEU A 94 0.34 -2.48 -9.56
N ALA A 95 0.40 -1.47 -8.67
CA ALA A 95 1.19 -1.55 -7.44
C ALA A 95 0.69 -2.66 -6.51
N LEU A 96 -0.63 -2.85 -6.38
CA LEU A 96 -1.20 -3.93 -5.57
C LEU A 96 -0.87 -5.31 -6.15
N PHE A 97 -1.02 -5.53 -7.45
CA PHE A 97 -0.67 -6.80 -8.07
C PHE A 97 0.83 -7.12 -7.93
N LEU A 98 1.70 -6.13 -8.16
CA LEU A 98 3.13 -6.32 -7.99
C LEU A 98 3.49 -6.57 -6.51
N THR A 99 2.81 -5.90 -5.59
CA THR A 99 2.97 -6.15 -4.14
C THR A 99 2.60 -7.59 -3.78
N LEU A 100 1.45 -8.08 -4.24
CA LEU A 100 1.04 -9.47 -4.00
C LEU A 100 2.05 -10.47 -4.56
N PHE A 101 2.59 -10.20 -5.75
CA PHE A 101 3.62 -11.03 -6.36
C PHE A 101 4.91 -11.07 -5.52
N ILE A 102 5.42 -9.90 -5.11
CA ILE A 102 6.64 -9.79 -4.30
C ILE A 102 6.45 -10.37 -2.90
N MET A 103 5.28 -10.15 -2.30
CA MET A 103 4.96 -10.61 -0.94
C MET A 103 4.52 -12.07 -0.88
N SER A 104 4.31 -12.75 -2.04
CA SER A 104 3.87 -14.15 -2.07
C SER A 104 4.66 -15.06 -1.11
N PRO A 105 6.00 -15.11 -1.10
CA PRO A 105 6.74 -15.98 -0.20
C PRO A 105 6.56 -15.63 1.29
N VAL A 106 6.29 -14.36 1.61
CA VAL A 106 5.99 -13.92 2.97
C VAL A 106 4.58 -14.35 3.37
N LEU A 107 3.61 -14.19 2.46
CA LEU A 107 2.22 -14.60 2.68
C LEU A 107 2.09 -16.11 2.82
N ASP A 108 2.81 -16.89 2.01
CA ASP A 108 2.85 -18.34 2.11
C ASP A 108 3.38 -18.79 3.48
N LYS A 109 4.45 -18.16 3.97
CA LYS A 109 4.97 -18.43 5.32
C LYS A 109 3.94 -18.10 6.41
N ILE A 110 3.22 -16.98 6.29
CA ILE A 110 2.17 -16.61 7.25
C ILE A 110 1.05 -17.66 7.24
N TYR A 111 0.66 -18.10 6.04
CA TYR A 111 -0.38 -19.11 5.90
C TYR A 111 0.03 -20.42 6.59
N ASP A 112 1.23 -20.93 6.32
CA ASP A 112 1.72 -22.19 6.84
C ASP A 112 1.97 -22.18 8.36
N THR A 113 2.51 -21.05 8.87
CA THR A 113 2.92 -20.98 10.29
C THR A 113 1.82 -20.51 11.23
N ALA A 114 0.83 -19.77 10.73
CA ALA A 114 -0.17 -19.14 11.57
C ALA A 114 -1.62 -19.44 11.15
N VAL A 115 -1.94 -19.27 9.86
CA VAL A 115 -3.33 -19.35 9.40
C VAL A 115 -3.81 -20.80 9.37
N SER A 116 -3.06 -21.71 8.75
CA SER A 116 -3.43 -23.13 8.66
C SER A 116 -3.55 -23.79 10.05
N PRO A 117 -2.56 -23.64 10.98
CA PRO A 117 -2.69 -24.19 12.32
C PRO A 117 -3.84 -23.58 13.14
N TYR A 118 -4.17 -22.31 12.90
CA TYR A 118 -5.32 -21.66 13.54
C TYR A 118 -6.64 -22.24 13.04
N LEU A 119 -6.78 -22.44 11.70
CA LEU A 119 -7.98 -23.03 11.10
C LEU A 119 -8.17 -24.51 11.51
N ASP A 120 -7.07 -25.22 11.76
CA ASP A 120 -7.06 -26.60 12.25
C ASP A 120 -7.24 -26.71 13.78
N GLU A 121 -7.60 -25.58 14.44
CA GLU A 121 -7.82 -25.50 15.91
C GLU A 121 -6.59 -25.90 16.76
N GLN A 122 -5.39 -25.90 16.17
CA GLN A 122 -4.15 -26.27 16.85
C GLN A 122 -3.55 -25.10 17.66
N LEU A 123 -3.89 -23.85 17.27
CA LEU A 123 -3.36 -22.64 17.88
C LEU A 123 -4.48 -21.69 18.31
N PRO A 124 -4.38 -21.05 19.48
CA PRO A 124 -5.29 -19.97 19.86
C PRO A 124 -5.02 -18.72 19.01
N PHE A 125 -6.03 -17.88 18.81
CA PHE A 125 -5.94 -16.66 17.99
C PHE A 125 -4.75 -15.75 18.33
N LYS A 126 -4.46 -15.56 19.62
CA LYS A 126 -3.35 -14.70 20.07
C LYS A 126 -2.00 -15.23 19.57
N GLU A 127 -1.76 -16.52 19.70
CA GLU A 127 -0.52 -17.17 19.28
C GLU A 127 -0.37 -17.18 17.76
N ALA A 128 -1.49 -17.41 17.04
CA ALA A 128 -1.50 -17.31 15.58
C ALA A 128 -1.12 -15.89 15.10
N VAL A 129 -1.61 -14.83 15.76
CA VAL A 129 -1.22 -13.44 15.42
C VAL A 129 0.26 -13.19 15.72
N GLU A 130 0.78 -13.69 16.84
CA GLU A 130 2.21 -13.56 17.18
C GLU A 130 3.09 -14.27 16.15
N LEU A 131 2.79 -15.51 15.79
CA LEU A 131 3.52 -16.28 14.78
C LEU A 131 3.41 -15.67 13.38
N GLY A 132 2.22 -15.21 12.99
CA GLY A 132 1.99 -14.56 11.70
C GLY A 132 2.69 -13.20 11.57
N SER A 133 3.03 -12.55 12.67
CA SER A 133 3.76 -11.28 12.67
C SER A 133 5.25 -11.46 12.35
N ILE A 134 5.84 -12.63 12.61
CA ILE A 134 7.27 -12.88 12.44
C ILE A 134 7.73 -12.75 10.97
N PRO A 135 7.07 -13.34 9.96
CA PRO A 135 7.49 -13.19 8.57
C PRO A 135 7.42 -11.73 8.08
N ILE A 136 6.43 -10.96 8.54
CA ILE A 136 6.30 -9.52 8.22
C ILE A 136 7.45 -8.74 8.86
N HIS A 137 7.75 -9.01 10.12
CA HIS A 137 8.86 -8.39 10.83
C HIS A 137 10.19 -8.65 10.12
N GLN A 138 10.45 -9.92 9.76
CA GLN A 138 11.65 -10.31 9.02
C GLN A 138 11.75 -9.62 7.66
N PHE A 139 10.66 -9.51 6.93
CA PHE A 139 10.61 -8.76 5.67
C PHE A 139 10.98 -7.30 5.88
N MET A 140 10.37 -6.61 6.84
CA MET A 140 10.64 -5.20 7.09
C MET A 140 12.08 -4.97 7.56
N ILE A 141 12.62 -5.77 8.46
CA ILE A 141 13.98 -5.59 8.95
C ILE A 141 15.03 -5.72 7.85
N GLN A 142 14.83 -6.65 6.90
CA GLN A 142 15.73 -6.85 5.76
C GLN A 142 15.72 -5.69 4.77
N GLN A 143 14.62 -4.97 4.67
CA GLN A 143 14.48 -3.81 3.78
C GLN A 143 14.85 -2.50 4.46
N THR A 144 14.97 -2.49 5.80
CA THR A 144 15.26 -1.28 6.56
C THR A 144 16.77 -1.03 6.63
N ARG A 145 17.17 0.21 6.37
CA ARG A 145 18.56 0.64 6.47
C ARG A 145 18.98 0.75 7.94
N ALA A 146 20.20 0.32 8.23
CA ALA A 146 20.74 0.37 9.59
C ALA A 146 20.73 1.80 10.19
N ASP A 147 21.03 2.81 9.38
CA ASP A 147 21.02 4.22 9.80
C ASP A 147 19.61 4.69 10.21
N ASP A 148 18.59 4.33 9.43
CA ASP A 148 17.20 4.68 9.73
C ASP A 148 16.72 3.95 10.98
N LEU A 149 17.06 2.68 11.11
CA LEU A 149 16.73 1.88 12.28
C LEU A 149 17.38 2.46 13.54
N GLY A 150 18.68 2.80 13.46
CA GLY A 150 19.42 3.42 14.56
C GLY A 150 18.82 4.75 15.01
N MET A 151 18.46 5.61 14.05
CA MET A 151 17.82 6.90 14.32
C MET A 151 16.51 6.75 15.13
N PHE A 152 15.61 5.84 14.70
CA PHE A 152 14.34 5.64 15.39
C PHE A 152 14.50 4.89 16.73
N ALA A 153 15.51 4.04 16.87
CA ALA A 153 15.83 3.39 18.13
C ALA A 153 16.34 4.38 19.17
N GLU A 154 17.22 5.30 18.75
CA GLU A 154 17.71 6.40 19.60
C GLU A 154 16.55 7.32 20.06
N MET A 155 15.66 7.70 19.13
CA MET A 155 14.47 8.51 19.47
C MET A 155 13.52 7.81 20.45
N ALA A 156 13.50 6.47 20.45
CA ALA A 156 12.67 5.66 21.34
C ALA A 156 13.39 5.25 22.65
N ASP A 157 14.65 5.65 22.85
CA ASP A 157 15.52 5.26 23.95
C ASP A 157 15.65 3.72 24.09
N ILE A 158 15.80 3.04 22.94
CA ILE A 158 15.92 1.58 22.87
C ILE A 158 17.32 1.23 22.36
N GLN A 159 18.04 0.39 23.13
CA GLN A 159 19.30 -0.19 22.66
C GLN A 159 19.02 -1.39 21.77
N LEU A 160 19.49 -1.32 20.52
CA LEU A 160 19.38 -2.43 19.56
C LEU A 160 20.49 -3.45 19.86
N THR A 161 20.13 -4.54 20.49
CA THR A 161 21.06 -5.66 20.75
C THR A 161 20.96 -6.73 19.66
N ASP A 162 19.76 -6.95 19.10
CA ASP A 162 19.48 -7.95 18.09
C ASP A 162 18.45 -7.42 17.10
N PRO A 163 18.66 -7.58 15.78
CA PRO A 163 17.69 -7.20 14.76
C PRO A 163 16.32 -7.87 14.94
N GLU A 164 16.27 -9.10 15.44
CA GLU A 164 15.01 -9.84 15.66
C GLU A 164 14.19 -9.29 16.84
N SER A 165 14.82 -8.57 17.76
CA SER A 165 14.19 -8.04 18.96
C SER A 165 13.63 -6.63 18.78
N VAL A 166 13.72 -6.03 17.58
CA VAL A 166 13.27 -4.66 17.32
C VAL A 166 11.74 -4.56 17.42
N PRO A 167 11.20 -3.70 18.32
CA PRO A 167 9.75 -3.55 18.43
C PRO A 167 9.14 -2.92 17.16
N PHE A 168 7.94 -3.34 16.78
CA PHE A 168 7.21 -2.78 15.64
C PHE A 168 7.06 -1.25 15.70
N LYS A 169 6.93 -0.67 16.89
CA LYS A 169 6.83 0.78 17.07
C LYS A 169 8.07 1.56 16.57
N VAL A 170 9.25 0.91 16.53
CA VAL A 170 10.49 1.44 15.97
C VAL A 170 10.67 1.02 14.54
N LEU A 171 10.39 -0.26 14.25
CA LEU A 171 10.60 -0.86 12.94
C LEU A 171 9.72 -0.25 11.86
N ILE A 172 8.41 -0.03 12.12
CA ILE A 172 7.49 0.49 11.10
C ILE A 172 7.92 1.87 10.58
N PRO A 173 8.16 2.89 11.41
CA PRO A 173 8.58 4.20 10.91
C PRO A 173 9.99 4.16 10.27
N ALA A 174 10.91 3.36 10.78
CA ALA A 174 12.23 3.15 10.19
C ALA A 174 12.11 2.53 8.79
N TYR A 175 11.32 1.48 8.65
CA TYR A 175 11.03 0.81 7.39
C TYR A 175 10.40 1.78 6.37
N MET A 176 9.33 2.49 6.75
CA MET A 176 8.68 3.45 5.85
C MET A 176 9.64 4.53 5.36
N THR A 177 10.50 5.05 6.24
CA THR A 177 11.52 6.04 5.89
C THR A 177 12.54 5.46 4.91
N SER A 178 13.02 4.24 5.15
CA SER A 178 13.95 3.53 4.26
C SER A 178 13.32 3.25 2.90
N GLU A 179 12.06 2.83 2.85
CA GLU A 179 11.31 2.59 1.62
C GLU A 179 11.14 3.87 0.80
N LEU A 180 10.80 5.00 1.45
CA LEU A 180 10.70 6.29 0.78
C LEU A 180 12.05 6.74 0.21
N LYS A 181 13.14 6.63 0.98
CA LYS A 181 14.49 6.96 0.49
C LYS A 181 14.86 6.12 -0.74
N THR A 182 14.60 4.82 -0.69
CA THR A 182 14.88 3.90 -1.80
C THR A 182 14.00 4.22 -3.01
N ALA A 183 12.71 4.48 -2.80
CA ALA A 183 11.80 4.87 -3.88
C ALA A 183 12.24 6.16 -4.57
N PHE A 184 12.67 7.17 -3.81
CA PHE A 184 13.19 8.42 -4.37
C PHE A 184 14.52 8.22 -5.11
N GLN A 185 15.40 7.34 -4.64
CA GLN A 185 16.63 7.01 -5.34
C GLN A 185 16.36 6.34 -6.69
N ILE A 186 15.46 5.34 -6.72
CA ILE A 186 15.03 4.69 -7.98
C ILE A 186 14.35 5.72 -8.89
N GLY A 187 13.42 6.52 -8.35
CA GLY A 187 12.74 7.56 -9.09
C GLY A 187 13.69 8.58 -9.71
N PHE A 188 14.71 9.01 -8.97
CA PHE A 188 15.73 9.92 -9.48
C PHE A 188 16.48 9.32 -10.67
N LEU A 189 16.87 8.05 -10.61
CA LEU A 189 17.52 7.38 -11.74
C LEU A 189 16.60 7.30 -12.96
N ILE A 190 15.30 7.09 -12.75
CA ILE A 190 14.30 7.10 -13.83
C ILE A 190 14.16 8.50 -14.44
N PHE A 191 14.29 9.56 -13.65
CA PHE A 191 14.15 10.94 -14.12
C PHE A 191 15.30 11.36 -15.06
N ILE A 192 16.53 10.87 -14.85
CA ILE A 192 17.72 11.33 -15.58
C ILE A 192 17.53 11.29 -17.11
N PRO A 193 17.16 10.18 -17.76
CA PRO A 193 17.03 10.13 -19.21
C PRO A 193 15.95 11.08 -19.74
N PHE A 194 14.84 11.23 -19.02
CA PHE A 194 13.76 12.13 -19.41
C PHE A 194 14.13 13.62 -19.24
N LEU A 195 14.91 13.94 -18.21
CA LEU A 195 15.42 15.27 -17.98
C LEU A 195 16.41 15.68 -19.09
N ILE A 196 17.24 14.74 -19.55
CA ILE A 196 18.14 14.99 -20.68
C ILE A 196 17.33 15.31 -21.95
N ILE A 197 16.27 14.57 -22.23
CA ILE A 197 15.38 14.85 -23.38
C ILE A 197 14.78 16.25 -23.27
N ASP A 198 14.27 16.63 -22.07
CA ASP A 198 13.71 17.95 -21.83
C ASP A 198 14.74 19.06 -22.11
N LEU A 199 15.96 18.86 -21.63
CA LEU A 199 17.05 19.84 -21.77
C LEU A 199 17.48 20.02 -23.22
N VAL A 200 17.62 18.91 -23.98
CA VAL A 200 17.93 18.95 -25.41
C VAL A 200 16.84 19.68 -26.19
N VAL A 201 15.56 19.35 -25.96
CA VAL A 201 14.44 20.01 -26.62
C VAL A 201 14.40 21.49 -26.28
N ALA A 202 14.62 21.85 -25.00
CA ALA A 202 14.61 23.23 -24.55
C ALA A 202 15.74 24.06 -25.24
N THR A 203 16.95 23.50 -25.33
CA THR A 203 18.09 24.19 -26.00
C THR A 203 17.84 24.38 -27.49
N LEU A 204 17.27 23.39 -28.18
CA LEU A 204 16.90 23.50 -29.59
C LEU A 204 15.84 24.58 -29.81
N LEU A 205 14.77 24.61 -29.03
CA LEU A 205 13.70 25.63 -29.13
C LEU A 205 14.24 27.04 -28.88
N MET A 206 15.10 27.19 -27.87
CA MET A 206 15.73 28.49 -27.59
C MET A 206 16.64 28.95 -28.74
N SER A 207 17.44 28.02 -29.34
CA SER A 207 18.32 28.34 -30.46
C SER A 207 17.55 28.81 -31.72
N MET A 208 16.31 28.30 -31.90
CA MET A 208 15.40 28.71 -33.00
C MET A 208 14.59 29.97 -32.67
N GLY A 209 14.79 30.59 -31.50
CA GLY A 209 14.06 31.78 -31.08
C GLY A 209 12.61 31.56 -30.64
N MET A 210 12.18 30.30 -30.47
CA MET A 210 10.82 29.93 -30.09
C MET A 210 10.62 29.93 -28.56
N MET A 211 10.91 31.06 -27.91
CA MET A 211 10.85 31.20 -26.45
C MET A 211 9.43 31.06 -25.85
N MET A 212 8.38 31.22 -26.63
CA MET A 212 6.99 31.14 -26.15
C MET A 212 6.41 29.74 -26.13
N LEU A 213 7.11 28.73 -26.73
CA LEU A 213 6.65 27.37 -26.72
C LEU A 213 7.17 26.64 -25.45
N SER A 214 6.29 25.90 -24.77
CA SER A 214 6.66 25.11 -23.63
C SER A 214 7.50 23.90 -24.06
N PRO A 215 8.77 23.78 -23.62
CA PRO A 215 9.62 22.63 -23.97
C PRO A 215 9.02 21.30 -23.52
N MET A 216 8.31 21.29 -22.41
CA MET A 216 7.67 20.08 -21.86
C MET A 216 6.64 19.48 -22.81
N ILE A 217 5.85 20.30 -23.49
CA ILE A 217 4.83 19.82 -24.44
C ILE A 217 5.48 19.24 -25.69
N ILE A 218 6.58 19.84 -26.15
CA ILE A 218 7.31 19.38 -27.35
C ILE A 218 8.13 18.13 -27.05
N SER A 219 8.67 17.99 -25.83
CA SER A 219 9.45 16.82 -25.43
C SER A 219 8.63 15.57 -25.15
N LEU A 220 7.34 15.71 -24.82
CA LEU A 220 6.44 14.60 -24.45
C LEU A 220 6.44 13.44 -25.47
N PRO A 221 6.24 13.67 -26.80
CA PRO A 221 6.27 12.59 -27.78
C PRO A 221 7.60 11.84 -27.79
N PHE A 222 8.71 12.55 -27.65
CA PHE A 222 10.05 11.95 -27.64
C PHE A 222 10.27 11.09 -26.40
N LYS A 223 9.79 11.53 -25.24
CA LYS A 223 9.83 10.76 -24.01
C LYS A 223 9.04 9.46 -24.11
N ILE A 224 7.82 9.54 -24.64
CA ILE A 224 6.96 8.35 -24.83
C ILE A 224 7.62 7.38 -25.82
N MET A 225 8.10 7.89 -26.94
CA MET A 225 8.80 7.07 -27.96
C MET A 225 10.04 6.38 -27.36
N PHE A 226 10.88 7.11 -26.63
CA PHE A 226 12.04 6.56 -25.96
C PHE A 226 11.64 5.45 -24.96
N PHE A 227 10.62 5.71 -24.13
CA PHE A 227 10.14 4.77 -23.14
C PHE A 227 9.63 3.46 -23.76
N VAL A 228 8.94 3.55 -24.90
CA VAL A 228 8.46 2.38 -25.65
C VAL A 228 9.63 1.62 -26.30
N LEU A 229 10.60 2.34 -26.88
CA LEU A 229 11.74 1.72 -27.55
C LEU A 229 12.63 0.89 -26.61
N ILE A 230 12.77 1.29 -25.35
CA ILE A 230 13.56 0.56 -24.34
C ILE A 230 12.77 -0.50 -23.58
N ASP A 231 11.50 -0.74 -23.97
CA ASP A 231 10.56 -1.57 -23.18
C ASP A 231 10.49 -1.13 -21.71
N GLY A 232 10.25 0.16 -21.50
CA GLY A 232 10.34 0.80 -20.18
C GLY A 232 9.45 0.18 -19.11
N TRP A 233 8.27 -0.38 -19.48
CA TRP A 233 7.42 -1.06 -18.52
C TRP A 233 8.06 -2.34 -17.98
N ALA A 234 8.58 -3.21 -18.84
CA ALA A 234 9.24 -4.44 -18.43
C ALA A 234 10.48 -4.15 -17.58
N LEU A 235 11.28 -3.15 -18.00
CA LEU A 235 12.48 -2.72 -17.27
C LEU A 235 12.12 -2.25 -15.85
N ILE A 236 11.10 -1.41 -15.68
CA ILE A 236 10.73 -0.86 -14.38
C ILE A 236 10.10 -1.92 -13.49
N MET A 237 9.19 -2.74 -14.01
CA MET A 237 8.58 -3.83 -13.23
C MET A 237 9.63 -4.83 -12.76
N GLY A 238 10.54 -5.24 -13.65
CA GLY A 238 11.64 -6.14 -13.30
C GLY A 238 12.60 -5.53 -12.28
N THR A 239 12.96 -4.26 -12.45
CA THR A 239 13.84 -3.56 -11.50
C THR A 239 13.18 -3.43 -10.12
N LEU A 240 11.89 -3.09 -10.07
CA LEU A 240 11.15 -3.01 -8.81
C LEU A 240 11.05 -4.37 -8.13
N ALA A 241 10.69 -5.44 -8.86
CA ALA A 241 10.62 -6.78 -8.29
C ALA A 241 11.99 -7.22 -7.74
N ASN A 242 13.08 -7.03 -8.51
CA ASN A 242 14.43 -7.39 -8.10
C ASN A 242 15.02 -6.48 -7.02
N SER A 243 14.43 -5.32 -6.75
CA SER A 243 14.90 -4.41 -5.68
C SER A 243 14.55 -4.88 -4.27
N PHE A 244 13.69 -5.88 -4.17
CA PHE A 244 13.33 -6.49 -2.88
C PHE A 244 14.15 -7.78 -2.67
N VAL A 245 14.92 -7.81 -1.59
CA VAL A 245 15.61 -9.02 -1.15
C VAL A 245 14.60 -9.84 -0.35
N VAL A 246 14.09 -10.91 -0.94
CA VAL A 246 13.24 -11.85 -0.22
C VAL A 246 14.08 -13.05 0.17
N SER A 247 14.28 -13.26 1.47
CA SER A 247 15.04 -14.43 1.94
C SER A 247 14.27 -15.71 1.63
N GLY A 248 14.75 -16.46 0.66
CA GLY A 248 14.19 -17.79 0.39
C GLY A 248 14.14 -18.21 -1.07
N GLY A 249 14.64 -17.45 -2.00
CA GLY A 249 14.72 -17.89 -3.38
C GLY A 249 15.07 -16.74 -4.32
N SER A 250 16.12 -16.91 -5.08
CA SER A 250 16.25 -16.23 -6.38
C SER A 250 15.03 -16.62 -7.21
N ILE A 251 14.21 -15.62 -7.59
CA ILE A 251 13.16 -15.76 -8.60
C ILE A 251 13.81 -16.08 -9.94
#